data_75692d4334b3d4606bfa83157b41ba26
#
_entry.id   75692d4334b3d4606bfa83157b41ba26
#
_cell.length_a   1.000
_cell.length_b   1.000
_cell.length_c   1.000
_cell.angle_alpha   90.00
_cell.angle_beta   90.00
_cell.angle_gamma   90.00
#
_symmetry.space_group_name_H-M   'P 1'
#
loop_
_entity.id
_entity.type
_entity.pdbx_description
1 polymer ?
#
loop_
_entity_poly.entity_id
_entity_poly.type
_entity_poly.pdbx_seq_one_letter_code
_entity_poly.pdbx_strand_id
1 'polypeptide(L)'
;MTYHVTYGYDFRVVLSTIIMITIIGCGNGRQTPVNKTQENSAFDIDQRSYNLGGIGAFGEMVNVGVKKLALSAALSSEDMDALIEEATRVAKRNNVEIYRENDFLVTDLFPASITEGKHVLVIYKGKTKQEYLDLKTRKAQLVASNQYTCQAREEIARQFGAMLSYPERKIDELISKNNSK
;
A
#
# COMPACT_ATOMS: atom_id res chain seq x y z
N MET A 1 30.49 18.09 24.36
CA MET A 1 29.38 19.09 24.36
C MET A 1 28.14 18.40 23.86
N THR A 2 27.26 18.01 24.79
CA THR A 2 26.07 17.20 24.52
C THR A 2 24.86 18.10 24.70
N TYR A 3 24.08 18.35 23.68
CA TYR A 3 22.83 19.11 23.78
C TYR A 3 21.66 18.13 23.90
N HIS A 4 21.05 18.09 25.09
CA HIS A 4 19.74 17.49 25.33
C HIS A 4 18.66 18.54 25.05
N VAL A 5 17.76 18.24 24.11
CA VAL A 5 16.53 19.02 23.91
C VAL A 5 15.37 18.21 24.49
N THR A 6 14.83 18.67 25.60
CA THR A 6 13.62 18.16 26.23
C THR A 6 12.42 19.00 25.76
N TYR A 7 11.47 18.40 25.07
CA TYR A 7 10.16 19.01 24.80
C TYR A 7 9.19 18.61 25.91
N GLY A 8 8.87 19.58 26.78
CA GLY A 8 7.77 19.45 27.74
C GLY A 8 6.48 20.02 27.12
N TYR A 9 5.42 19.22 27.12
CA TYR A 9 4.06 19.70 26.81
C TYR A 9 3.32 19.99 28.11
N ASP A 10 3.09 21.29 28.37
CA ASP A 10 2.21 21.76 29.46
C ASP A 10 0.75 21.69 28.99
N PHE A 11 -0.02 20.84 29.67
CA PHE A 11 -1.46 20.67 29.45
C PHE A 11 -2.21 21.60 30.41
N ARG A 12 -2.52 22.85 30.03
CA ARG A 12 -3.39 23.75 30.80
C ARG A 12 -4.84 23.57 30.36
N VAL A 13 -5.59 22.95 31.26
CA VAL A 13 -7.06 22.90 31.22
C VAL A 13 -7.60 24.31 31.47
N VAL A 14 -8.25 24.89 30.46
CA VAL A 14 -9.02 26.12 30.62
C VAL A 14 -10.50 25.75 30.78
N LEU A 15 -10.96 25.88 32.01
CA LEU A 15 -12.37 25.79 32.40
C LEU A 15 -13.03 27.11 32.00
N SER A 16 -13.94 27.10 31.00
CA SER A 16 -14.69 28.29 30.61
C SER A 16 -16.17 28.16 30.94
N THR A 17 -16.60 29.08 31.73
CA THR A 17 -17.91 29.26 32.39
C THR A 17 -19.02 29.48 31.37
N ILE A 18 -20.11 28.73 31.51
CA ILE A 18 -21.33 28.86 30.71
C ILE A 18 -22.13 30.08 31.27
N ILE A 19 -22.34 31.10 30.45
CA ILE A 19 -23.32 32.15 30.69
C ILE A 19 -24.55 31.84 29.83
N MET A 20 -25.65 31.48 30.52
CA MET A 20 -26.97 31.34 29.95
C MET A 20 -27.58 32.72 29.73
N ILE A 21 -27.85 33.09 28.48
CA ILE A 21 -28.72 34.24 28.15
C ILE A 21 -29.96 33.70 27.45
N THR A 22 -31.08 33.69 28.15
CA THR A 22 -32.40 33.42 27.57
C THR A 22 -32.91 34.70 26.91
N ILE A 23 -33.05 34.65 25.58
CA ILE A 23 -33.81 35.68 24.84
C ILE A 23 -35.03 34.99 24.22
N ILE A 24 -36.21 35.36 24.78
CA ILE A 24 -37.51 35.02 24.20
C ILE A 24 -37.78 36.03 23.08
N GLY A 25 -37.79 35.55 21.84
CA GLY A 25 -38.18 36.34 20.67
C GLY A 25 -39.06 35.51 19.74
N CYS A 26 -40.37 35.75 19.77
CA CYS A 26 -41.28 35.23 18.75
C CYS A 26 -41.00 35.94 17.42
N GLY A 27 -40.56 35.16 16.43
CA GLY A 27 -40.44 35.62 15.05
C GLY A 27 -40.70 34.47 14.09
N ASN A 28 -41.87 34.53 13.40
CA ASN A 28 -42.18 33.64 12.26
C ASN A 28 -41.21 33.93 11.13
N GLY A 29 -40.10 33.24 11.10
CA GLY A 29 -39.14 33.24 10.00
C GLY A 29 -39.22 31.93 9.24
N ARG A 30 -39.61 32.00 7.96
CA ARG A 30 -39.47 30.88 6.98
C ARG A 30 -38.06 30.33 7.08
N GLN A 31 -37.93 29.07 7.50
CA GLN A 31 -36.68 28.32 7.39
C GLN A 31 -36.45 28.02 5.91
N THR A 32 -35.61 28.79 5.28
CA THR A 32 -34.96 28.35 4.04
C THR A 32 -34.09 27.13 4.39
N PRO A 33 -34.15 26.03 3.61
CA PRO A 33 -33.24 24.90 3.85
C PRO A 33 -31.83 25.42 3.72
N VAL A 34 -31.08 25.38 4.83
CA VAL A 34 -29.65 25.57 4.81
C VAL A 34 -29.08 24.37 4.01
N ASN A 35 -28.78 24.67 2.76
CA ASN A 35 -28.01 23.77 1.92
C ASN A 35 -26.69 23.53 2.67
N LYS A 36 -26.51 22.35 3.27
CA LYS A 36 -25.21 21.93 3.79
C LYS A 36 -24.29 21.92 2.58
N THR A 37 -23.59 23.04 2.40
CA THR A 37 -22.47 23.10 1.50
C THR A 37 -21.52 22.00 1.97
N GLN A 38 -21.45 20.91 1.22
CA GLN A 38 -20.42 19.91 1.34
C GLN A 38 -19.11 20.69 1.37
N GLU A 39 -18.40 20.67 2.49
CA GLU A 39 -17.01 21.09 2.52
C GLU A 39 -16.29 20.15 1.54
N ASN A 40 -16.16 20.62 0.30
CA ASN A 40 -15.29 20.00 -0.67
C ASN A 40 -13.90 20.03 -0.06
N SER A 41 -13.41 18.87 0.36
CA SER A 41 -12.00 18.72 0.70
C SER A 41 -11.22 19.29 -0.49
N ALA A 42 -10.29 20.20 -0.23
CA ALA A 42 -9.53 20.91 -1.28
C ALA A 42 -8.72 19.99 -2.19
N PHE A 43 -8.73 18.67 -1.94
CA PHE A 43 -8.04 17.64 -2.69
C PHE A 43 -8.98 16.45 -2.91
N ASP A 44 -9.61 16.42 -4.07
CA ASP A 44 -10.20 15.18 -4.60
C ASP A 44 -9.06 14.36 -5.25
N ILE A 45 -8.73 13.21 -4.62
CA ILE A 45 -7.64 12.37 -5.12
C ILE A 45 -8.16 11.56 -6.30
N ASP A 46 -7.70 11.90 -7.49
CA ASP A 46 -7.89 11.03 -8.66
C ASP A 46 -7.09 9.72 -8.46
N GLN A 47 -7.81 8.63 -8.20
CA GLN A 47 -7.25 7.32 -7.90
C GLN A 47 -6.35 6.80 -9.03
N ARG A 48 -6.67 7.12 -10.27
CA ARG A 48 -5.85 6.74 -11.43
C ARG A 48 -4.50 7.44 -11.41
N SER A 49 -4.50 8.76 -11.25
CA SER A 49 -3.27 9.55 -11.14
C SER A 49 -2.43 9.13 -9.93
N TYR A 50 -3.07 8.83 -8.80
CA TYR A 50 -2.39 8.31 -7.62
C TYR A 50 -1.66 6.98 -7.91
N ASN A 51 -2.34 6.03 -8.55
CA ASN A 51 -1.75 4.73 -8.90
C ASN A 51 -0.59 4.89 -9.91
N LEU A 52 -0.74 5.75 -10.92
CA LEU A 52 0.32 6.03 -11.90
C LEU A 52 1.52 6.72 -11.25
N GLY A 53 1.28 7.65 -10.33
CA GLY A 53 2.33 8.29 -9.53
C GLY A 53 3.12 7.28 -8.70
N GLY A 54 2.42 6.34 -8.05
CA GLY A 54 3.04 5.23 -7.32
C GLY A 54 3.90 4.33 -8.22
N ILE A 55 3.41 3.99 -9.41
CA ILE A 55 4.17 3.21 -10.41
C ILE A 55 5.42 3.98 -10.85
N GLY A 56 5.32 5.29 -11.05
CA GLY A 56 6.46 6.13 -11.40
C GLY A 56 7.52 6.14 -10.31
N ALA A 57 7.14 6.41 -9.07
CA ALA A 57 8.04 6.44 -7.93
C ALA A 57 8.73 5.09 -7.69
N PHE A 58 7.99 3.99 -7.73
CA PHE A 58 8.57 2.66 -7.61
C PHE A 58 9.43 2.28 -8.81
N GLY A 59 9.05 2.73 -10.02
CA GLY A 59 9.86 2.54 -11.22
C GLY A 59 11.24 3.21 -11.09
N GLU A 60 11.30 4.43 -10.58
CA GLU A 60 12.56 5.12 -10.29
C GLU A 60 13.39 4.33 -9.28
N MET A 61 12.80 3.91 -8.15
CA MET A 61 13.50 3.11 -7.13
C MET A 61 14.07 1.79 -7.68
N VAL A 62 13.34 1.13 -8.58
CA VAL A 62 13.82 -0.09 -9.23
C VAL A 62 14.92 0.23 -10.25
N ASN A 63 14.76 1.30 -11.03
CA ASN A 63 15.75 1.69 -12.03
C ASN A 63 17.12 2.00 -11.42
N VAL A 64 17.15 2.72 -10.29
CA VAL A 64 18.40 3.09 -9.60
C VAL A 64 18.89 2.01 -8.61
N GLY A 65 18.20 0.87 -8.51
CA GLY A 65 18.62 -0.28 -7.72
C GLY A 65 18.34 -0.20 -6.22
N VAL A 66 17.57 0.79 -5.75
CA VAL A 66 17.08 0.86 -4.35
C VAL A 66 16.13 -0.29 -4.05
N LYS A 67 15.32 -0.68 -5.03
CA LYS A 67 14.48 -1.89 -4.98
C LYS A 67 14.86 -2.86 -6.10
N LYS A 68 14.93 -4.14 -5.75
CA LYS A 68 15.10 -5.20 -6.75
C LYS A 68 13.79 -5.43 -7.52
N LEU A 69 12.66 -5.37 -6.82
CA LEU A 69 11.32 -5.54 -7.33
C LEU A 69 10.37 -4.64 -6.52
N ALA A 70 9.35 -4.09 -7.18
CA ALA A 70 8.27 -3.37 -6.51
C ALA A 70 6.90 -3.85 -7.00
N LEU A 71 5.86 -3.56 -6.22
CA LEU A 71 4.48 -3.94 -6.50
C LEU A 71 3.63 -2.68 -6.57
N SER A 72 2.67 -2.64 -7.51
CA SER A 72 1.61 -1.64 -7.51
C SER A 72 0.57 -1.90 -6.41
N ALA A 73 -0.41 -1.03 -6.28
CA ALA A 73 -1.66 -1.35 -5.61
C ALA A 73 -2.34 -2.57 -6.28
N ALA A 74 -3.09 -3.34 -5.49
CA ALA A 74 -3.91 -4.43 -5.98
C ALA A 74 -5.25 -3.87 -6.48
N LEU A 75 -5.56 -4.08 -7.74
CA LEU A 75 -6.71 -3.53 -8.45
C LEU A 75 -7.62 -4.63 -8.96
N SER A 76 -8.88 -4.30 -9.21
CA SER A 76 -9.77 -5.20 -9.97
C SER A 76 -9.21 -5.45 -11.38
N SER A 77 -9.71 -6.49 -12.05
CA SER A 77 -9.31 -6.75 -13.45
C SER A 77 -9.64 -5.54 -14.34
N GLU A 78 -10.83 -4.97 -14.16
CA GLU A 78 -11.33 -3.82 -14.93
C GLU A 78 -10.49 -2.56 -14.72
N ASP A 79 -10.20 -2.21 -13.45
CA ASP A 79 -9.33 -1.07 -13.14
C ASP A 79 -7.91 -1.26 -13.70
N MET A 80 -7.41 -2.50 -13.66
CA MET A 80 -6.11 -2.84 -14.22
C MET A 80 -6.11 -2.70 -15.75
N ASP A 81 -7.18 -3.11 -16.43
CA ASP A 81 -7.34 -2.94 -17.88
C ASP A 81 -7.34 -1.47 -18.27
N ALA A 82 -8.03 -0.63 -17.49
CA ALA A 82 -8.04 0.82 -17.68
C ALA A 82 -6.69 1.51 -17.43
N LEU A 83 -5.82 0.90 -16.59
CA LEU A 83 -4.55 1.49 -16.16
C LEU A 83 -3.35 1.02 -16.99
N ILE A 84 -3.36 -0.22 -17.49
CA ILE A 84 -2.14 -0.93 -17.94
C ILE A 84 -1.38 -0.24 -19.07
N GLU A 85 -2.08 0.38 -20.00
CA GLU A 85 -1.45 1.06 -21.13
C GLU A 85 -0.61 2.26 -20.67
N GLU A 86 -1.17 3.07 -19.78
CA GLU A 86 -0.48 4.25 -19.24
C GLU A 86 0.59 3.87 -18.24
N ALA A 87 0.33 2.85 -17.41
CA ALA A 87 1.35 2.25 -16.54
C ALA A 87 2.57 1.77 -17.33
N THR A 88 2.34 1.18 -18.52
CA THR A 88 3.44 0.77 -19.41
C THR A 88 4.24 1.98 -19.92
N ARG A 89 3.57 3.08 -20.25
CA ARG A 89 4.26 4.33 -20.65
C ARG A 89 5.09 4.90 -19.49
N VAL A 90 4.53 4.90 -18.28
CA VAL A 90 5.25 5.33 -17.06
C VAL A 90 6.46 4.46 -16.79
N ALA A 91 6.33 3.14 -16.87
CA ALA A 91 7.44 2.19 -16.69
C ALA A 91 8.58 2.43 -17.69
N LYS A 92 8.24 2.58 -18.97
CA LYS A 92 9.22 2.88 -20.03
C LYS A 92 9.99 4.17 -19.77
N ARG A 93 9.33 5.24 -19.32
CA ARG A 93 9.99 6.52 -18.97
C ARG A 93 10.99 6.36 -17.84
N ASN A 94 10.73 5.43 -16.91
CA ASN A 94 11.62 5.09 -15.79
C ASN A 94 12.63 4.00 -16.14
N ASN A 95 12.71 3.55 -17.41
CA ASN A 95 13.62 2.50 -17.85
C ASN A 95 13.50 1.19 -17.05
N VAL A 96 12.25 0.81 -16.76
CA VAL A 96 11.85 -0.45 -16.11
C VAL A 96 10.75 -1.13 -16.91
N GLU A 97 10.49 -2.38 -16.55
CA GLU A 97 9.44 -3.20 -17.12
C GLU A 97 8.34 -3.46 -16.09
N ILE A 98 7.13 -3.77 -16.57
CA ILE A 98 6.03 -4.22 -15.72
C ILE A 98 5.50 -5.56 -16.22
N TYR A 99 5.07 -6.39 -15.27
CA TYR A 99 4.39 -7.65 -15.51
C TYR A 99 3.07 -7.66 -14.75
N ARG A 100 1.95 -7.86 -15.46
CA ARG A 100 0.64 -8.00 -14.84
C ARG A 100 0.52 -9.39 -14.22
N GLU A 101 0.41 -9.41 -12.91
CA GLU A 101 0.25 -10.61 -12.11
C GLU A 101 -1.21 -10.73 -11.68
N ASN A 102 -1.88 -11.80 -12.11
CA ASN A 102 -3.29 -12.12 -11.80
C ASN A 102 -3.43 -13.32 -10.85
N ASP A 103 -2.34 -14.02 -10.57
CA ASP A 103 -2.22 -15.11 -9.60
C ASP A 103 -1.04 -14.81 -8.67
N PHE A 104 -1.24 -13.83 -7.79
CA PHE A 104 -0.18 -13.29 -6.95
C PHE A 104 0.47 -14.34 -6.06
N LEU A 105 1.79 -14.24 -5.87
CA LEU A 105 2.53 -15.07 -4.93
C LEU A 105 2.14 -14.73 -3.48
N VAL A 106 1.08 -15.38 -2.98
CA VAL A 106 0.67 -15.27 -1.58
C VAL A 106 1.69 -15.98 -0.69
N THR A 107 2.17 -15.30 0.33
CA THR A 107 3.12 -15.82 1.34
C THR A 107 2.76 -15.26 2.71
N ASP A 108 3.48 -15.69 3.73
CA ASP A 108 3.28 -15.16 5.09
C ASP A 108 3.69 -13.67 5.25
N LEU A 109 4.18 -13.01 4.19
CA LEU A 109 4.42 -11.55 4.19
C LEU A 109 3.13 -10.74 4.10
N PHE A 110 2.12 -11.25 3.37
CA PHE A 110 0.88 -10.52 3.12
C PHE A 110 -0.32 -11.44 3.29
N PRO A 111 -1.43 -10.97 3.92
CA PRO A 111 -2.68 -11.71 3.95
C PRO A 111 -3.20 -11.96 2.53
N ALA A 112 -3.72 -13.16 2.27
CA ALA A 112 -4.29 -13.51 0.97
C ALA A 112 -5.41 -12.55 0.53
N SER A 113 -6.20 -12.05 1.48
CA SER A 113 -7.30 -11.11 1.25
C SER A 113 -6.89 -9.79 0.58
N ILE A 114 -5.60 -9.43 0.60
CA ILE A 114 -5.12 -8.20 -0.07
C ILE A 114 -5.16 -8.34 -1.59
N THR A 115 -4.89 -9.54 -2.10
CA THR A 115 -4.71 -9.79 -3.54
C THR A 115 -5.72 -10.78 -4.13
N GLU A 116 -6.58 -11.39 -3.30
CA GLU A 116 -7.59 -12.33 -3.78
C GLU A 116 -8.54 -11.68 -4.79
N GLY A 117 -8.64 -12.29 -5.98
CA GLY A 117 -9.45 -11.77 -7.09
C GLY A 117 -8.95 -10.45 -7.70
N LYS A 118 -7.73 -10.02 -7.35
CA LYS A 118 -7.14 -8.75 -7.83
C LYS A 118 -5.89 -8.98 -8.64
N HIS A 119 -5.53 -7.98 -9.41
CA HIS A 119 -4.32 -7.92 -10.22
C HIS A 119 -3.31 -6.94 -9.61
N VAL A 120 -2.03 -7.26 -9.73
CA VAL A 120 -0.91 -6.43 -9.27
C VAL A 120 0.08 -6.26 -10.42
N LEU A 121 0.69 -5.10 -10.57
CA LEU A 121 1.83 -4.93 -11.44
C LEU A 121 3.12 -5.20 -10.67
N VAL A 122 3.88 -6.16 -11.14
CA VAL A 122 5.26 -6.38 -10.72
C VAL A 122 6.15 -5.44 -11.53
N ILE A 123 6.83 -4.51 -10.87
CA ILE A 123 7.75 -3.53 -11.47
C ILE A 123 9.16 -4.06 -11.26
N TYR A 124 9.91 -4.24 -12.35
CA TYR A 124 11.19 -4.93 -12.31
C TYR A 124 12.16 -4.44 -13.38
N LYS A 125 13.40 -4.88 -13.28
CA LYS A 125 14.44 -4.68 -14.30
C LYS A 125 15.24 -5.96 -14.52
N GLY A 126 15.55 -6.27 -15.79
CA GLY A 126 16.38 -7.39 -16.15
C GLY A 126 15.78 -8.76 -15.79
N LYS A 127 16.55 -9.60 -15.08
CA LYS A 127 16.16 -10.99 -14.78
C LYS A 127 15.18 -11.13 -13.59
N THR A 128 14.86 -10.07 -12.89
CA THR A 128 14.10 -10.14 -11.63
C THR A 128 12.71 -10.74 -11.80
N LYS A 129 12.05 -10.50 -12.95
CA LYS A 129 10.79 -11.18 -13.26
C LYS A 129 10.94 -12.70 -13.26
N GLN A 130 12.01 -13.22 -13.88
CA GLN A 130 12.22 -14.67 -13.95
C GLN A 130 12.45 -15.23 -12.54
N GLU A 131 13.24 -14.56 -11.72
CA GLU A 131 13.47 -14.96 -10.33
C GLU A 131 12.16 -15.00 -9.52
N TYR A 132 11.26 -14.05 -9.75
CA TYR A 132 9.92 -14.04 -9.15
C TYR A 132 9.08 -15.24 -9.60
N LEU A 133 9.07 -15.55 -10.90
CA LEU A 133 8.33 -16.69 -11.45
C LEU A 133 8.92 -18.03 -10.97
N ASP A 134 10.25 -18.13 -10.85
CA ASP A 134 10.93 -19.30 -10.30
C ASP A 134 10.55 -19.54 -8.84
N LEU A 135 10.43 -18.47 -8.04
CA LEU A 135 9.98 -18.56 -6.66
C LEU A 135 8.51 -19.03 -6.56
N LYS A 136 7.62 -18.55 -7.46
CA LYS A 136 6.24 -19.06 -7.58
C LYS A 136 6.22 -20.56 -7.90
N THR A 137 7.01 -20.96 -8.88
CA THR A 137 7.11 -22.36 -9.31
C THR A 137 7.61 -23.23 -8.17
N ARG A 138 8.64 -22.79 -7.43
CA ARG A 138 9.15 -23.51 -6.26
C ARG A 138 8.07 -23.69 -5.19
N LYS A 139 7.31 -22.63 -4.87
CA LYS A 139 6.18 -22.75 -3.92
C LYS A 139 5.17 -23.78 -4.42
N ALA A 140 4.76 -23.70 -5.69
CA ALA A 140 3.79 -24.65 -6.26
C ALA A 140 4.27 -26.11 -6.17
N GLN A 141 5.55 -26.38 -6.44
CA GLN A 141 6.15 -27.69 -6.31
C GLN A 141 6.14 -28.19 -4.86
N LEU A 142 6.46 -27.33 -3.88
CA LEU A 142 6.41 -27.68 -2.46
C LEU A 142 4.98 -27.99 -2.01
N VAL A 143 3.97 -27.27 -2.50
CA VAL A 143 2.56 -27.55 -2.24
C VAL A 143 2.16 -28.88 -2.86
N ALA A 144 2.47 -29.13 -4.12
CA ALA A 144 2.12 -30.35 -4.83
C ALA A 144 2.74 -31.61 -4.22
N SER A 145 3.93 -31.50 -3.63
CA SER A 145 4.65 -32.58 -2.94
C SER A 145 4.32 -32.70 -1.43
N ASN A 146 3.36 -31.93 -0.90
CA ASN A 146 3.06 -31.83 0.54
C ASN A 146 4.27 -31.42 1.42
N GLN A 147 5.23 -30.72 0.85
CA GLN A 147 6.45 -30.26 1.53
C GLN A 147 6.38 -28.76 1.92
N TYR A 148 5.24 -28.10 1.68
CA TYR A 148 5.05 -26.69 2.05
C TYR A 148 4.78 -26.56 3.55
N THR A 149 5.76 -26.98 4.36
CA THR A 149 5.77 -26.98 5.83
C THR A 149 5.99 -25.56 6.38
N CYS A 150 5.91 -25.37 7.70
CA CYS A 150 6.17 -24.08 8.35
C CYS A 150 7.55 -23.50 7.94
N GLN A 151 8.61 -24.33 7.92
CA GLN A 151 9.96 -23.91 7.52
C GLN A 151 10.02 -23.51 6.03
N ALA A 152 9.42 -24.30 5.15
CA ALA A 152 9.39 -23.99 3.72
C ALA A 152 8.56 -22.73 3.43
N ARG A 153 7.44 -22.52 4.15
CA ARG A 153 6.63 -21.30 4.06
C ARG A 153 7.44 -20.06 4.43
N GLU A 154 8.13 -20.13 5.57
CA GLU A 154 8.97 -19.04 6.04
C GLU A 154 10.10 -18.73 5.04
N GLU A 155 10.75 -19.76 4.49
CA GLU A 155 11.82 -19.59 3.50
C GLU A 155 11.31 -18.89 2.22
N ILE A 156 10.16 -19.28 1.69
CA ILE A 156 9.53 -18.63 0.53
C ILE A 156 9.16 -17.18 0.86
N ALA A 157 8.62 -16.92 2.03
CA ALA A 157 8.28 -15.57 2.47
C ALA A 157 9.54 -14.68 2.58
N ARG A 158 10.62 -15.18 3.17
CA ARG A 158 11.89 -14.45 3.28
C ARG A 158 12.50 -14.15 1.92
N GLN A 159 12.53 -15.11 1.00
CA GLN A 159 13.02 -14.89 -0.36
C GLN A 159 12.19 -13.82 -1.08
N PHE A 160 10.87 -13.85 -0.96
CA PHE A 160 10.01 -12.84 -1.54
C PHE A 160 10.24 -11.46 -0.90
N GLY A 161 10.39 -11.39 0.43
CA GLY A 161 10.71 -10.16 1.13
C GLY A 161 12.04 -9.54 0.70
N ALA A 162 13.06 -10.37 0.51
CA ALA A 162 14.36 -9.95 -0.03
C ALA A 162 14.24 -9.40 -1.46
N MET A 163 13.41 -10.02 -2.31
CA MET A 163 13.12 -9.49 -3.66
C MET A 163 12.43 -8.10 -3.60
N LEU A 164 11.58 -7.87 -2.61
CA LEU A 164 10.97 -6.56 -2.36
C LEU A 164 11.92 -5.55 -1.70
N SER A 165 13.18 -5.96 -1.46
CA SER A 165 14.22 -5.17 -0.78
C SER A 165 13.81 -4.77 0.65
N TYR A 166 13.05 -5.63 1.34
CA TYR A 166 12.75 -5.42 2.76
C TYR A 166 13.95 -5.84 3.63
N PRO A 167 14.30 -5.06 4.66
CA PRO A 167 15.29 -5.50 5.63
C PRO A 167 14.75 -6.69 6.44
N GLU A 168 15.64 -7.57 6.91
CA GLU A 168 15.28 -8.80 7.66
C GLU A 168 14.31 -8.51 8.81
N ARG A 169 14.57 -7.47 9.62
CA ARG A 169 13.68 -7.08 10.70
C ARG A 169 12.24 -6.82 10.23
N LYS A 170 12.05 -6.25 9.02
CA LYS A 170 10.72 -6.00 8.47
C LYS A 170 10.07 -7.29 7.99
N ILE A 171 10.85 -8.20 7.44
CA ILE A 171 10.37 -9.53 7.04
C ILE A 171 9.87 -10.30 8.27
N ASP A 172 10.65 -10.32 9.35
CA ASP A 172 10.27 -10.98 10.61
C ASP A 172 8.98 -10.41 11.20
N GLU A 173 8.86 -9.08 11.23
CA GLU A 173 7.65 -8.38 11.69
C GLU A 173 6.40 -8.81 10.89
N LEU A 174 6.51 -8.85 9.57
CA LEU A 174 5.39 -9.18 8.69
C LEU A 174 4.97 -10.66 8.83
N ILE A 175 5.93 -11.58 8.86
CA ILE A 175 5.69 -13.01 9.05
C ILE A 175 5.01 -13.24 10.42
N SER A 176 5.53 -12.68 11.49
CA SER A 176 4.98 -12.83 12.83
C SER A 176 3.55 -12.30 12.92
N LYS A 177 3.28 -11.13 12.34
CA LYS A 177 1.96 -10.50 12.32
C LYS A 177 0.91 -11.33 11.58
N ASN A 178 1.30 -12.01 10.51
CA ASN A 178 0.36 -12.77 9.68
C ASN A 178 0.18 -14.21 10.17
N ASN A 179 1.13 -14.77 10.90
CA ASN A 179 1.00 -16.08 11.54
C ASN A 179 0.21 -16.05 12.87
N SER A 180 -0.02 -14.86 13.42
CA SER A 180 -0.76 -14.67 14.69
C SER A 180 -2.29 -14.57 14.50
N LYS A 181 -2.79 -14.73 13.28
CA LYS A 181 -4.21 -14.69 12.90
C LYS A 181 -4.69 -16.06 12.47
#